data_6e5ecf9a8cf2602233113127128246aa
#
_entry.id   6e5ecf9a8cf2602233113127128246aa
#
_cell.length_a   1.000
_cell.length_b   1.000
_cell.length_c   1.000
_cell.angle_alpha   90.00
_cell.angle_beta   90.00
_cell.angle_gamma   90.00
#
_symmetry.space_group_name_H-M   'P 1'
#
loop_
_entity.id
_entity.type
_entity.pdbx_description
1 polymer ?
#
loop_
_entity_poly.entity_id
_entity_poly.type
_entity_poly.pdbx_seq_one_letter_code
_entity_poly.pdbx_strand_id
1 'polypeptide(L)'
;MSAAREAFVQEAELLLADDPDSAEPGAAVTVALCGYWEHEGLCRWPHNNAITAEHGAAARFRTLFVADGAEEQSVRDLIVGALGDATGWTVTSTAARPVAESEHDLARRLLSTRAAHQL
;
A
#
# COMPACT_ATOMS: atom_id res chain seq x y z
N MET A 1 -25.96 -1.51 -8.78
CA MET A 1 -25.09 -0.37 -9.08
C MET A 1 -23.79 -0.54 -8.35
N SER A 2 -22.68 -0.46 -9.06
CA SER A 2 -21.40 -0.65 -8.42
C SER A 2 -20.98 0.62 -7.69
N ALA A 3 -20.26 0.44 -6.58
CA ALA A 3 -19.68 1.56 -5.87
C ALA A 3 -18.56 2.17 -6.70
N ALA A 4 -18.38 3.46 -6.59
CA ALA A 4 -17.27 4.14 -7.25
C ALA A 4 -15.96 3.81 -6.54
N ARG A 5 -14.91 3.63 -7.31
CA ARG A 5 -13.58 3.45 -6.75
C ARG A 5 -13.07 4.79 -6.23
N GLU A 6 -12.31 4.72 -5.15
CA GLU A 6 -11.71 5.88 -4.52
C GLU A 6 -10.27 5.57 -4.16
N ALA A 7 -9.49 6.62 -3.98
CA ALA A 7 -8.11 6.48 -3.54
C ALA A 7 -8.02 6.66 -2.03
N PHE A 8 -7.25 5.79 -1.40
CA PHE A 8 -7.05 5.78 0.05
C PHE A 8 -5.57 5.64 0.37
N VAL A 9 -5.19 5.98 1.59
CA VAL A 9 -3.81 5.79 2.05
C VAL A 9 -3.81 5.07 3.38
N GLN A 10 -2.96 4.04 3.49
CA GLN A 10 -2.62 3.39 4.75
C GLN A 10 -1.16 3.69 5.04
N GLU A 11 -0.88 4.18 6.23
CA GLU A 11 0.46 4.58 6.62
C GLU A 11 0.92 3.73 7.81
N ALA A 12 2.21 3.47 7.89
CA ALA A 12 2.80 2.75 9.01
C ALA A 12 4.16 3.34 9.36
N GLU A 13 4.47 3.32 10.65
CA GLU A 13 5.82 3.64 11.12
C GLU A 13 6.54 2.32 11.36
N LEU A 14 7.72 2.19 10.80
CA LEU A 14 8.50 0.96 10.85
C LEU A 14 9.85 1.21 11.48
N LEU A 15 10.37 0.19 12.18
CA LEU A 15 11.77 0.13 12.55
C LEU A 15 12.39 -0.98 11.70
N LEU A 16 13.33 -0.59 10.83
CA LEU A 16 13.96 -1.53 9.90
C LEU A 16 15.26 -2.03 10.52
N ALA A 17 15.49 -3.35 10.44
CA ALA A 17 16.64 -3.95 11.08
C ALA A 17 17.96 -3.53 10.44
N ASP A 18 18.00 -3.47 9.11
CA ASP A 18 19.25 -3.27 8.39
C ASP A 18 19.27 -2.07 7.47
N ASP A 19 18.25 -1.87 6.66
CA ASP A 19 18.27 -0.89 5.59
C ASP A 19 16.99 -0.04 5.59
N PRO A 20 17.06 1.24 6.02
CA PRO A 20 15.88 2.09 6.07
C PRO A 20 15.29 2.43 4.69
N ASP A 21 16.02 2.11 3.61
CA ASP A 21 15.51 2.33 2.26
C ASP A 21 15.09 1.02 1.60
N SER A 22 14.92 -0.04 2.37
CA SER A 22 14.58 -1.35 1.83
C SER A 22 13.27 -1.34 1.06
N ALA A 23 13.24 -2.07 -0.05
CA ALA A 23 12.03 -2.28 -0.84
C ALA A 23 11.18 -3.44 -0.31
N GLU A 24 11.65 -4.14 0.72
CA GLU A 24 10.96 -5.34 1.21
C GLU A 24 9.55 -5.09 1.76
N PRO A 25 9.29 -4.01 2.53
CA PRO A 25 7.91 -3.75 2.96
C PRO A 25 6.96 -3.56 1.79
N GLY A 26 7.38 -2.84 0.75
CA GLY A 26 6.56 -2.66 -0.44
C GLY A 26 6.30 -3.97 -1.16
N ALA A 27 7.30 -4.83 -1.24
CA ALA A 27 7.15 -6.14 -1.85
C ALA A 27 6.14 -7.00 -1.09
N ALA A 28 6.18 -6.98 0.25
CA ALA A 28 5.24 -7.74 1.07
C ALA A 28 3.80 -7.28 0.83
N VAL A 29 3.59 -5.97 0.77
CA VAL A 29 2.26 -5.41 0.51
C VAL A 29 1.81 -5.77 -0.91
N THR A 30 2.69 -5.68 -1.89
CA THR A 30 2.34 -6.03 -3.27
C THR A 30 1.88 -7.48 -3.38
N VAL A 31 2.59 -8.39 -2.73
CA VAL A 31 2.18 -9.80 -2.72
C VAL A 31 0.80 -9.97 -2.09
N ALA A 32 0.54 -9.26 -0.97
CA ALA A 32 -0.74 -9.36 -0.29
C ALA A 32 -1.90 -8.82 -1.15
N LEU A 33 -1.67 -7.73 -1.88
CA LEU A 33 -2.73 -7.10 -2.67
C LEU A 33 -2.89 -7.70 -4.05
N CYS A 34 -1.82 -8.18 -4.66
CA CYS A 34 -1.84 -8.69 -6.03
C CYS A 34 -1.69 -10.20 -6.11
N GLY A 35 -1.43 -10.86 -5.00
CA GLY A 35 -1.31 -12.32 -4.93
C GLY A 35 0.09 -12.85 -5.10
N TYR A 36 0.97 -12.15 -5.85
CA TYR A 36 2.34 -12.55 -6.00
C TYR A 36 3.18 -11.38 -6.50
N TRP A 37 4.48 -11.52 -6.30
CA TRP A 37 5.42 -10.45 -6.60
C TRP A 37 5.49 -10.10 -8.08
N GLU A 38 5.60 -11.13 -8.91
CA GLU A 38 5.62 -10.96 -10.36
C GLU A 38 4.31 -11.43 -10.93
N HIS A 39 3.66 -10.58 -11.70
CA HIS A 39 2.43 -10.95 -12.36
C HIS A 39 2.30 -10.19 -13.67
N GLU A 40 1.65 -10.81 -14.61
CA GLU A 40 1.28 -10.16 -15.84
C GLU A 40 -0.15 -9.67 -15.69
N GLY A 41 -0.43 -8.51 -16.25
CA GLY A 41 -1.74 -7.95 -16.19
C GLY A 41 -1.92 -7.03 -15.00
N LEU A 42 -3.16 -6.78 -14.64
CA LEU A 42 -3.53 -5.74 -13.71
C LEU A 42 -3.75 -6.29 -12.32
N CYS A 43 -3.29 -5.51 -11.33
CA CYS A 43 -3.58 -5.83 -9.94
C CYS A 43 -5.05 -5.51 -9.64
N ARG A 44 -5.68 -6.33 -8.81
CA ARG A 44 -7.06 -6.12 -8.42
C ARG A 44 -7.25 -4.75 -7.75
N TRP A 45 -6.28 -4.36 -6.93
CA TRP A 45 -6.27 -3.06 -6.27
C TRP A 45 -5.03 -2.30 -6.68
N PRO A 46 -5.14 -1.41 -7.68
CA PRO A 46 -3.99 -0.59 -8.07
C PRO A 46 -3.43 0.14 -6.86
N HIS A 47 -2.12 0.14 -6.71
CA HIS A 47 -1.50 0.75 -5.55
C HIS A 47 -0.08 1.21 -5.84
N ASN A 48 0.42 2.08 -4.97
CA ASN A 48 1.79 2.54 -5.00
C ASN A 48 2.32 2.58 -3.57
N ASN A 49 3.47 1.97 -3.36
CA ASN A 49 4.13 1.95 -2.06
C ASN A 49 5.27 2.95 -2.05
N ALA A 50 5.42 3.67 -0.95
CA ALA A 50 6.51 4.61 -0.76
C ALA A 50 7.08 4.44 0.64
N ILE A 51 8.39 4.50 0.76
CA ILE A 51 9.07 4.43 2.05
C ILE A 51 10.00 5.62 2.17
N THR A 52 10.00 6.27 3.33
CA THR A 52 10.83 7.44 3.60
C THR A 52 11.59 7.19 4.89
N ALA A 53 12.93 7.21 4.81
CA ALA A 53 13.76 7.09 5.99
C ALA A 53 13.57 8.32 6.88
N GLU A 54 13.54 8.11 8.18
CA GLU A 54 13.39 9.18 9.16
C GLU A 54 14.63 9.30 10.02
N HIS A 55 14.67 8.64 11.18
CA HIS A 55 15.80 8.70 12.09
C HIS A 55 16.34 7.29 12.35
N GLY A 56 17.62 7.08 12.08
CA GLY A 56 18.22 5.78 12.34
C GLY A 56 17.49 4.68 11.58
N ALA A 57 16.97 3.71 12.33
CA ALA A 57 16.24 2.59 11.74
C ALA A 57 14.76 2.90 11.45
N ALA A 58 14.28 4.09 11.83
CA ALA A 58 12.87 4.44 11.65
C ALA A 58 12.57 4.85 10.20
N ALA A 59 11.44 4.41 9.71
CA ALA A 59 10.98 4.77 8.37
C ALA A 59 9.47 4.90 8.37
N ARG A 60 8.96 5.74 7.49
CA ARG A 60 7.53 5.88 7.27
C ARG A 60 7.17 5.19 5.96
N PHE A 61 6.19 4.32 6.03
CA PHE A 61 5.72 3.57 4.87
C PHE A 61 4.29 3.99 4.54
N ARG A 62 4.02 4.27 3.27
CA ARG A 62 2.68 4.64 2.82
C ARG A 62 2.30 3.78 1.63
N THR A 63 1.07 3.27 1.65
CA THR A 63 0.46 2.64 0.48
C THR A 63 -0.73 3.49 0.05
N LEU A 64 -0.65 4.04 -1.14
CA LEU A 64 -1.77 4.70 -1.80
C LEU A 64 -2.44 3.63 -2.64
N PHE A 65 -3.72 3.37 -2.40
CA PHE A 65 -4.43 2.30 -3.12
C PHE A 65 -5.81 2.75 -3.57
N VAL A 66 -6.32 2.04 -4.56
CA VAL A 66 -7.63 2.31 -5.13
C VAL A 66 -8.51 1.09 -4.93
N ALA A 67 -9.71 1.31 -4.40
CA ALA A 67 -10.67 0.25 -4.13
C ALA A 67 -12.07 0.84 -4.07
N ASP A 68 -13.09 0.00 -4.17
CA ASP A 68 -14.45 0.42 -3.84
C ASP A 68 -14.52 0.73 -2.34
N GLY A 69 -15.35 1.69 -1.97
CA GLY A 69 -15.49 2.04 -0.55
C GLY A 69 -15.86 0.84 0.32
N ALA A 70 -16.63 -0.11 -0.24
CA ALA A 70 -17.01 -1.31 0.51
C ALA A 70 -15.83 -2.25 0.76
N GLU A 71 -14.75 -2.13 0.00
CA GLU A 71 -13.55 -2.97 0.15
C GLU A 71 -12.43 -2.28 0.92
N GLU A 72 -12.60 -1.01 1.24
CA GLU A 72 -11.54 -0.23 1.87
C GLU A 72 -10.93 -0.91 3.10
N GLN A 73 -11.78 -1.34 4.02
CA GLN A 73 -11.28 -1.93 5.26
C GLN A 73 -10.57 -3.26 5.01
N SER A 74 -11.08 -4.07 4.08
CA SER A 74 -10.44 -5.32 3.73
C SER A 74 -9.03 -5.11 3.19
N VAL A 75 -8.86 -4.10 2.33
CA VAL A 75 -7.54 -3.79 1.77
C VAL A 75 -6.61 -3.28 2.85
N ARG A 76 -7.09 -2.40 3.74
CA ARG A 76 -6.27 -1.93 4.86
C ARG A 76 -5.81 -3.07 5.75
N ASP A 77 -6.69 -4.04 6.01
CA ASP A 77 -6.34 -5.21 6.82
C ASP A 77 -5.27 -6.06 6.14
N LEU A 78 -5.34 -6.20 4.82
CA LEU A 78 -4.32 -6.94 4.08
C LEU A 78 -2.95 -6.24 4.17
N ILE A 79 -2.93 -4.92 4.06
CA ILE A 79 -1.69 -4.14 4.17
C ILE A 79 -1.08 -4.29 5.56
N VAL A 80 -1.89 -4.09 6.58
CA VAL A 80 -1.42 -4.17 7.97
C VAL A 80 -0.95 -5.59 8.30
N GLY A 81 -1.69 -6.60 7.84
CA GLY A 81 -1.31 -8.00 8.05
C GLY A 81 0.01 -8.35 7.38
N ALA A 82 0.19 -7.89 6.14
CA ALA A 82 1.44 -8.15 5.41
C ALA A 82 2.64 -7.54 6.11
N LEU A 83 2.49 -6.31 6.61
CA LEU A 83 3.58 -5.63 7.31
C LEU A 83 3.85 -6.31 8.66
N GLY A 84 2.82 -6.76 9.35
CA GLY A 84 2.97 -7.36 10.67
C GLY A 84 3.52 -8.77 10.67
N ASP A 85 3.32 -9.51 9.58
CA ASP A 85 3.74 -10.91 9.50
C ASP A 85 5.18 -11.11 9.03
N ALA A 86 5.81 -10.05 8.53
CA ALA A 86 7.14 -10.18 7.96
C ALA A 86 8.23 -10.04 9.03
N THR A 87 9.40 -10.60 8.71
CA THR A 87 10.60 -10.39 9.52
C THR A 87 11.45 -9.31 8.84
N GLY A 88 12.34 -8.68 9.57
CA GLY A 88 13.21 -7.65 9.05
C GLY A 88 12.80 -6.25 9.42
N TRP A 89 11.61 -6.07 9.93
CA TRP A 89 11.16 -4.78 10.47
C TRP A 89 10.09 -5.00 11.52
N THR A 90 9.86 -3.95 12.32
CA THR A 90 8.82 -3.93 13.35
C THR A 90 7.87 -2.78 13.05
N VAL A 91 6.58 -3.05 13.06
CA VAL A 91 5.55 -2.01 12.93
C VAL A 91 5.33 -1.39 14.31
N THR A 92 5.58 -0.08 14.41
CA THR A 92 5.38 0.64 15.68
C THR A 92 4.03 1.33 15.74
N SER A 93 3.48 1.70 14.57
CA SER A 93 2.14 2.27 14.51
C SER A 93 1.61 2.15 13.08
N THR A 94 0.30 2.22 12.94
CA THR A 94 -0.34 2.27 11.62
C THR A 94 -1.59 3.12 11.71
N ALA A 95 -1.94 3.79 10.62
CA ALA A 95 -3.10 4.67 10.59
C ALA A 95 -3.60 4.88 9.16
N ALA A 96 -4.91 5.08 9.05
CA ALA A 96 -5.50 5.58 7.81
C ALA A 96 -5.18 7.07 7.71
N ARG A 97 -4.80 7.52 6.51
CA ARG A 97 -4.49 8.92 6.26
C ARG A 97 -5.23 9.39 5.02
N PRO A 98 -5.49 10.69 4.89
CA PRO A 98 -6.03 11.21 3.65
C PRO A 98 -4.96 11.21 2.56
N VAL A 99 -5.40 11.19 1.31
CA VAL A 99 -4.50 11.38 0.17
C VAL A 99 -3.92 12.79 0.27
N ALA A 100 -2.60 12.90 0.23
CA ALA A 100 -1.94 14.18 0.32
C ALA A 100 -2.06 14.93 -1.01
N GLU A 101 -1.99 16.26 -0.96
CA GLU A 101 -2.05 17.07 -2.16
C GLU A 101 -0.98 16.66 -3.17
N SER A 102 0.21 16.37 -2.70
CA SER A 102 1.30 15.92 -3.57
C SER A 102 1.05 14.56 -4.22
N GLU A 103 0.06 13.82 -3.75
CA GLU A 103 -0.29 12.50 -4.26
C GLU A 103 -1.48 12.53 -5.23
N HIS A 104 -2.10 13.67 -5.44
CA HIS A 104 -3.33 13.75 -6.25
C HIS A 104 -3.14 13.26 -7.68
N ASP A 105 -2.02 13.60 -8.32
CA ASP A 105 -1.77 13.15 -9.69
C ASP A 105 -1.58 11.65 -9.75
N LEU A 106 -0.86 11.09 -8.79
CA LEU A 106 -0.67 9.65 -8.72
C LEU A 106 -2.01 8.95 -8.45
N ALA A 107 -2.82 9.49 -7.54
CA ALA A 107 -4.13 8.93 -7.25
C ALA A 107 -5.01 8.89 -8.50
N ARG A 108 -5.00 9.97 -9.30
CA ARG A 108 -5.77 10.00 -10.54
C ARG A 108 -5.31 8.93 -11.52
N ARG A 109 -3.99 8.73 -11.63
CA ARG A 109 -3.44 7.70 -12.51
C ARG A 109 -3.87 6.32 -12.08
N LEU A 110 -3.83 6.05 -10.77
CA LEU A 110 -4.26 4.77 -10.23
C LEU A 110 -5.76 4.56 -10.45
N LEU A 111 -6.56 5.62 -10.26
CA LEU A 111 -8.01 5.53 -10.47
C LEU A 111 -8.37 5.21 -11.92
N SER A 112 -7.54 5.64 -12.86
CA SER A 112 -7.78 5.35 -14.27
C SER A 112 -7.27 3.98 -14.69
N THR A 113 -6.53 3.28 -13.82
CA THR A 113 -6.03 1.94 -14.09
C THR A 113 -7.16 0.93 -13.95
N ARG A 114 -7.29 0.02 -14.91
CA ARG A 114 -8.30 -1.03 -14.83
C ARG A 114 -7.90 -2.08 -13.79
N ALA A 115 -8.89 -2.54 -13.05
CA ALA A 115 -8.69 -3.71 -12.21
C ALA A 115 -8.62 -4.97 -13.08
N ALA A 116 -7.90 -6.00 -12.59
CA ALA A 116 -7.69 -7.22 -13.37
C ALA A 116 -9.00 -7.87 -13.83
N HIS A 117 -10.02 -7.86 -13.00
CA HIS A 117 -11.29 -8.50 -13.30
C HIS A 117 -12.14 -7.73 -14.30
N GLN A 118 -11.70 -6.58 -14.75
CA GLN A 118 -12.43 -5.75 -15.72
C GLN A 118 -11.96 -5.98 -17.15
N LEU A 119 -11.06 -6.88 -17.35
CA LEU A 119 -10.59 -7.23 -18.69
C LEU A 119 -11.59 -8.14 -19.41
#